data_c64042db38cb60d63a34fd1d8830e53f
#
_entry.id   c64042db38cb60d63a34fd1d8830e53f
#
_cell.length_a   1.000
_cell.length_b   1.000
_cell.length_c   1.000
_cell.angle_alpha   90.00
_cell.angle_beta   90.00
_cell.angle_gamma   90.00
#
_symmetry.space_group_name_H-M   'P 1'
#
loop_
_entity.id
_entity.type
_entity.pdbx_description
1 polymer ?
#
loop_
_entity_poly.entity_id
_entity_poly.type
_entity_poly.pdbx_seq_one_letter_code
_entity_poly.pdbx_strand_id
1 'polypeptide(L)'
;MYKFIDFTWNPIKGKCLHDCSYCYMKQINPNANLPRLAEHELNTYLGYGRSIFIGSSTDMFAENIPSEWIKRVLDYCYQNSNMEQPNTYLLQSKNPKRFLEFINHPLMKRVVFCTTIETNRFYPEIMNNAPKIGERVEAMEEIARLGRSTMVTAEPLMQFDHEEMVSFI
;
A
#
# COMPACT_ATOMS: atom_id res chain seq x y z
N MET A 1 -4.48 -4.69 -12.54
CA MET A 1 -3.83 -5.51 -11.48
C MET A 1 -2.50 -6.00 -12.01
N TYR A 2 -1.46 -6.05 -11.18
CA TYR A 2 -0.13 -6.49 -11.58
C TYR A 2 -0.15 -7.98 -11.98
N LYS A 3 0.57 -8.34 -13.04
CA LYS A 3 0.57 -9.73 -13.57
C LYS A 3 1.14 -10.77 -12.61
N PHE A 4 1.93 -10.34 -11.62
CA PHE A 4 2.55 -11.20 -10.61
C PHE A 4 1.69 -11.37 -9.35
N ILE A 5 0.50 -10.78 -9.30
CA ILE A 5 -0.45 -10.88 -8.19
C ILE A 5 -1.51 -11.93 -8.53
N ASP A 6 -1.61 -12.94 -7.68
CA ASP A 6 -2.59 -14.03 -7.81
C ASP A 6 -3.95 -13.65 -7.23
N PHE A 7 -3.95 -12.83 -6.16
CA PHE A 7 -5.16 -12.49 -5.43
C PHE A 7 -5.11 -11.07 -4.87
N THR A 8 -6.23 -10.37 -4.90
CA THR A 8 -6.39 -9.05 -4.28
C THR A 8 -7.38 -9.14 -3.13
N TRP A 9 -6.98 -8.65 -1.96
CA TRP A 9 -7.79 -8.67 -0.75
C TRP A 9 -7.91 -7.28 -0.13
N ASN A 10 -9.16 -6.88 0.18
CA ASN A 10 -9.49 -5.53 0.64
C ASN A 10 -10.22 -5.56 1.99
N PRO A 11 -9.51 -5.82 3.11
CA PRO A 11 -10.11 -5.87 4.44
C PRO A 11 -10.49 -4.49 4.99
N ILE A 12 -9.84 -3.43 4.52
CA ILE A 12 -10.22 -2.04 4.82
C ILE A 12 -10.86 -1.46 3.57
N LYS A 13 -12.09 -0.96 3.73
CA LYS A 13 -12.93 -0.42 2.66
C LYS A 13 -13.39 0.99 2.98
N GLY A 14 -13.58 1.81 1.97
CA GLY A 14 -14.13 3.16 2.10
C GLY A 14 -13.30 4.20 1.35
N LYS A 15 -13.64 5.48 1.56
CA LYS A 15 -12.94 6.59 0.90
C LYS A 15 -11.51 6.72 1.44
N CYS A 16 -10.52 6.71 0.53
CA CYS A 16 -9.13 6.95 0.88
C CYS A 16 -8.93 8.43 1.23
N LEU A 17 -8.17 8.71 2.31
CA LEU A 17 -7.85 10.09 2.75
C LEU A 17 -7.05 10.88 1.72
N HIS A 18 -6.19 10.21 0.96
CA HIS A 18 -5.32 10.89 -0.01
C HIS A 18 -6.11 11.64 -1.08
N ASP A 19 -7.29 11.15 -1.42
CA ASP A 19 -8.27 11.79 -2.33
C ASP A 19 -7.67 12.25 -3.68
N CYS A 20 -6.66 11.56 -4.17
CA CYS A 20 -5.99 11.89 -5.44
C CYS A 20 -7.01 12.07 -6.58
N SER A 21 -6.83 13.10 -7.43
CA SER A 21 -7.78 13.42 -8.50
C SER A 21 -7.90 12.29 -9.53
N TYR A 22 -6.82 11.59 -9.81
CA TYR A 22 -6.73 10.48 -10.78
C TYR A 22 -7.18 9.11 -10.22
N CYS A 23 -7.61 9.04 -8.95
CA CYS A 23 -7.93 7.75 -8.31
C CYS A 23 -9.09 7.04 -9.03
N TYR A 24 -8.82 5.87 -9.60
CA TYR A 24 -9.81 5.07 -10.33
C TYR A 24 -11.00 4.65 -9.45
N MET A 25 -10.80 4.56 -8.13
CA MET A 25 -11.88 4.25 -7.19
C MET A 25 -12.97 5.31 -7.15
N LYS A 26 -12.67 6.56 -7.53
CA LYS A 26 -13.68 7.62 -7.67
C LYS A 26 -14.68 7.33 -8.79
N GLN A 27 -14.26 6.58 -9.82
CA GLN A 27 -15.16 6.16 -10.90
C GLN A 27 -15.96 4.90 -10.50
N ILE A 28 -15.31 3.94 -9.81
CA ILE A 28 -15.95 2.69 -9.41
C ILE A 28 -16.93 2.88 -8.26
N ASN A 29 -16.56 3.70 -7.27
CA ASN A 29 -17.38 3.97 -6.08
C ASN A 29 -17.32 5.45 -5.68
N PRO A 30 -18.00 6.33 -6.43
CA PRO A 30 -17.96 7.78 -6.20
C PRO A 30 -18.53 8.20 -4.84
N ASN A 31 -19.43 7.38 -4.28
CA ASN A 31 -20.11 7.63 -3.00
C ASN A 31 -19.55 6.75 -1.87
N ALA A 32 -18.26 6.44 -1.91
CA ALA A 32 -17.65 5.63 -0.87
C ALA A 32 -17.82 6.27 0.52
N ASN A 33 -18.29 5.48 1.48
CA ASN A 33 -18.40 5.88 2.89
C ASN A 33 -17.04 6.08 3.54
N LEU A 34 -17.03 6.56 4.78
CA LEU A 34 -15.83 6.63 5.60
C LEU A 34 -15.14 5.25 5.67
N PRO A 35 -13.80 5.23 5.87
CA PRO A 35 -13.07 3.99 6.02
C PRO A 35 -13.63 3.12 7.14
N ARG A 36 -13.64 1.81 6.92
CA ARG A 36 -14.04 0.82 7.92
C ARG A 36 -13.27 -0.48 7.73
N LEU A 37 -13.00 -1.17 8.83
CA LEU A 37 -12.58 -2.56 8.80
C LEU A 37 -13.80 -3.42 8.43
N ALA A 38 -13.70 -4.16 7.35
CA ALA A 38 -14.74 -5.09 6.89
C ALA A 38 -14.56 -6.43 7.60
N GLU A 39 -15.16 -6.60 8.77
CA GLU A 39 -14.98 -7.77 9.66
C GLU A 39 -15.16 -9.12 8.94
N HIS A 40 -16.10 -9.21 7.99
CA HIS A 40 -16.32 -10.42 7.22
C HIS A 40 -15.11 -10.81 6.34
N GLU A 41 -14.29 -9.85 5.94
CA GLU A 41 -13.06 -10.11 5.17
C GLU A 41 -12.02 -10.86 6.00
N LEU A 42 -12.03 -10.71 7.32
CA LEU A 42 -11.17 -11.48 8.22
C LEU A 42 -11.56 -12.96 8.35
N ASN A 43 -12.52 -13.42 7.54
CA ASN A 43 -12.85 -14.85 7.35
C ASN A 43 -12.48 -15.35 5.95
N THR A 44 -11.84 -14.51 5.11
CA THR A 44 -11.51 -14.86 3.73
C THR A 44 -10.35 -15.85 3.68
N TYR A 45 -10.56 -17.02 3.07
CA TYR A 45 -9.48 -17.96 2.84
C TYR A 45 -8.46 -17.43 1.84
N LEU A 46 -7.26 -17.12 2.28
CA LEU A 46 -6.20 -16.51 1.47
C LEU A 46 -5.41 -17.52 0.62
N GLY A 47 -5.56 -18.83 0.88
CA GLY A 47 -4.79 -19.88 0.20
C GLY A 47 -3.34 -19.94 0.65
N TYR A 48 -2.52 -20.67 -0.13
CA TYR A 48 -1.10 -20.91 0.16
C TYR A 48 -0.24 -20.63 -1.08
N GLY A 49 1.00 -20.22 -0.86
CA GLY A 49 2.01 -20.00 -1.92
C GLY A 49 1.62 -18.90 -2.92
N ARG A 50 0.76 -17.97 -2.51
CA ARG A 50 0.21 -16.92 -3.38
C ARG A 50 0.89 -15.58 -3.16
N SER A 51 0.91 -14.78 -4.20
CA SER A 51 1.23 -13.35 -4.14
C SER A 51 -0.07 -12.55 -3.98
N ILE A 52 -0.26 -11.92 -2.82
CA ILE A 52 -1.50 -11.26 -2.45
C ILE A 52 -1.29 -9.75 -2.34
N PHE A 53 -2.07 -8.98 -3.10
CA PHE A 53 -2.12 -7.52 -2.95
C PHE A 53 -3.20 -7.15 -1.92
N ILE A 54 -2.78 -6.52 -0.81
CA ILE A 54 -3.70 -6.07 0.25
C ILE A 54 -3.97 -4.57 0.10
N GLY A 55 -5.25 -4.19 0.07
CA GLY A 55 -5.65 -2.79 0.13
C GLY A 55 -5.62 -2.07 -1.23
N SER A 56 -5.93 -2.75 -2.33
CA SER A 56 -5.96 -2.13 -3.66
C SER A 56 -7.04 -1.05 -3.84
N SER A 57 -8.11 -1.08 -3.04
CA SER A 57 -9.24 -0.14 -3.16
C SER A 57 -9.17 1.04 -2.20
N THR A 58 -8.50 0.88 -1.07
CA THR A 58 -8.32 1.91 -0.04
C THR A 58 -6.91 1.78 0.51
N ASP A 59 -6.16 2.86 0.54
CA ASP A 59 -4.83 2.85 1.15
C ASP A 59 -4.96 2.61 2.65
N MET A 60 -4.61 1.40 3.09
CA MET A 60 -4.74 1.01 4.49
C MET A 60 -3.69 1.66 5.41
N PHE A 61 -2.67 2.31 4.85
CA PHE A 61 -1.68 3.07 5.59
C PHE A 61 -1.90 4.59 5.50
N ALA A 62 -3.04 5.04 4.95
CA ALA A 62 -3.43 6.44 5.03
C ALA A 62 -3.57 6.86 6.50
N GLU A 63 -3.30 8.15 6.79
CA GLU A 63 -3.18 8.70 8.14
C GLU A 63 -4.43 8.48 9.02
N ASN A 64 -5.61 8.49 8.40
CA ASN A 64 -6.90 8.33 9.10
C ASN A 64 -7.28 6.87 9.39
N ILE A 65 -6.47 5.89 9.01
CA ILE A 65 -6.75 4.48 9.31
C ILE A 65 -6.19 4.14 10.70
N PRO A 66 -7.01 3.66 11.65
CA PRO A 66 -6.52 3.27 12.97
C PRO A 66 -5.44 2.18 12.90
N SER A 67 -4.35 2.36 13.63
CA SER A 67 -3.23 1.40 13.69
C SER A 67 -3.68 0.01 14.15
N GLU A 68 -4.73 -0.04 14.99
CA GLU A 68 -5.37 -1.28 15.43
C GLU A 68 -5.94 -2.10 14.26
N TRP A 69 -6.60 -1.44 13.28
CA TRP A 69 -7.14 -2.14 12.11
C TRP A 69 -6.03 -2.73 11.24
N ILE A 70 -4.97 -1.95 11.03
CA ILE A 70 -3.78 -2.42 10.31
C ILE A 70 -3.20 -3.64 10.99
N LYS A 71 -2.99 -3.55 12.32
CA LYS A 71 -2.47 -4.66 13.12
C LYS A 71 -3.33 -5.92 12.98
N ARG A 72 -4.66 -5.81 13.07
CA ARG A 72 -5.59 -6.93 12.92
C ARG A 72 -5.47 -7.59 11.54
N VAL A 73 -5.30 -6.80 10.48
CA VAL A 73 -5.07 -7.32 9.12
C VAL A 73 -3.76 -8.08 9.03
N LEU A 74 -2.68 -7.53 9.59
CA LEU A 74 -1.36 -8.17 9.60
C LEU A 74 -1.36 -9.46 10.44
N ASP A 75 -1.98 -9.42 11.62
CA ASP A 75 -2.16 -10.59 12.50
C ASP A 75 -2.93 -11.69 11.77
N TYR A 76 -4.01 -11.35 11.07
CA TYR A 76 -4.80 -12.29 10.29
C TYR A 76 -3.96 -13.00 9.22
N CYS A 77 -3.20 -12.24 8.42
CA CYS A 77 -2.31 -12.82 7.41
C CYS A 77 -1.24 -13.73 8.02
N TYR A 78 -0.69 -13.35 9.17
CA TYR A 78 0.35 -14.12 9.82
C TYR A 78 -0.17 -15.42 10.43
N GLN A 79 -1.29 -15.37 11.15
CA GLN A 79 -1.91 -16.51 11.83
C GLN A 79 -2.46 -17.54 10.85
N ASN A 80 -2.97 -17.10 9.69
CA ASN A 80 -3.52 -17.98 8.66
C ASN A 80 -2.48 -18.37 7.58
N SER A 81 -1.20 -18.15 7.85
CA SER A 81 -0.11 -18.48 6.94
C SER A 81 0.30 -19.94 7.08
N ASN A 82 0.36 -20.67 5.97
CA ASN A 82 1.03 -21.97 5.93
C ASN A 82 2.55 -21.75 5.94
N MET A 83 3.27 -22.42 6.84
CA MET A 83 4.72 -22.24 7.00
C MET A 83 5.53 -23.00 5.93
N GLU A 84 4.97 -24.04 5.32
CA GLU A 84 5.60 -24.82 4.24
C GLU A 84 5.43 -24.13 2.88
N GLN A 85 4.30 -23.47 2.68
CA GLN A 85 3.97 -22.72 1.46
C GLN A 85 3.43 -21.33 1.83
N PRO A 86 4.31 -20.43 2.33
CA PRO A 86 3.86 -19.14 2.78
C PRO A 86 3.44 -18.24 1.63
N ASN A 87 2.40 -17.44 1.87
CA ASN A 87 2.03 -16.34 0.97
C ASN A 87 3.06 -15.22 1.06
N THR A 88 3.26 -14.52 -0.05
CA THR A 88 3.91 -13.21 -0.11
C THR A 88 2.86 -12.13 -0.25
N TYR A 89 3.16 -10.94 0.24
CA TYR A 89 2.19 -9.85 0.27
C TYR A 89 2.76 -8.59 -0.36
N LEU A 90 1.97 -7.95 -1.20
CA LEU A 90 2.23 -6.59 -1.68
C LEU A 90 1.43 -5.62 -0.81
N LEU A 91 2.12 -4.69 -0.15
CA LEU A 91 1.53 -3.55 0.53
C LEU A 91 1.94 -2.29 -0.22
N GLN A 92 0.96 -1.61 -0.79
CA GLN A 92 1.19 -0.36 -1.53
C GLN A 92 0.53 0.80 -0.81
N SER A 93 1.29 1.86 -0.59
CA SER A 93 0.80 3.07 0.05
C SER A 93 1.46 4.33 -0.49
N LYS A 94 0.70 5.41 -0.54
CA LYS A 94 1.24 6.77 -0.72
C LYS A 94 1.76 7.38 0.60
N ASN A 95 1.57 6.68 1.72
CA ASN A 95 2.16 7.02 3.02
C ASN A 95 3.09 5.91 3.52
N PRO A 96 4.21 5.62 2.82
CA PRO A 96 5.11 4.52 3.18
C PRO A 96 5.78 4.71 4.55
N LYS A 97 5.85 5.92 5.07
CA LYS A 97 6.35 6.20 6.44
C LYS A 97 5.60 5.37 7.49
N ARG A 98 4.30 5.14 7.30
CA ARG A 98 3.52 4.32 8.22
C ARG A 98 3.85 2.83 8.20
N PHE A 99 4.53 2.32 7.18
CA PHE A 99 5.05 0.96 7.22
C PHE A 99 6.03 0.74 8.38
N LEU A 100 6.79 1.78 8.75
CA LEU A 100 7.79 1.72 9.82
C LEU A 100 7.17 1.46 11.19
N GLU A 101 5.92 1.90 11.43
CA GLU A 101 5.18 1.59 12.68
C GLU A 101 5.04 0.08 12.89
N PHE A 102 4.98 -0.69 11.81
CA PHE A 102 4.72 -2.13 11.82
C PHE A 102 5.92 -2.96 11.37
N ILE A 103 7.08 -2.35 11.10
CA ILE A 103 8.23 -3.00 10.45
C ILE A 103 8.74 -4.23 11.22
N ASN A 104 8.53 -4.27 12.53
CA ASN A 104 8.91 -5.38 13.40
C ASN A 104 7.84 -6.50 13.48
N HIS A 105 6.67 -6.31 12.85
CA HIS A 105 5.66 -7.36 12.82
C HIS A 105 6.19 -8.57 12.00
N PRO A 106 6.00 -9.84 12.46
CA PRO A 106 6.59 -11.01 11.81
C PRO A 106 6.22 -11.16 10.32
N LEU A 107 4.99 -10.75 9.93
CA LEU A 107 4.54 -10.79 8.54
C LEU A 107 5.41 -9.92 7.62
N MET A 108 5.97 -8.82 8.12
CA MET A 108 6.73 -7.84 7.31
C MET A 108 7.99 -8.41 6.65
N LYS A 109 8.43 -9.60 7.06
CA LYS A 109 9.51 -10.35 6.40
C LYS A 109 9.08 -10.97 5.05
N ARG A 110 7.77 -11.04 4.79
CA ARG A 110 7.16 -11.61 3.58
C ARG A 110 6.43 -10.56 2.74
N VAL A 111 6.72 -9.31 2.98
CA VAL A 111 6.08 -8.17 2.33
C VAL A 111 7.03 -7.56 1.31
N VAL A 112 6.50 -7.24 0.14
CA VAL A 112 7.08 -6.27 -0.78
C VAL A 112 6.40 -4.93 -0.48
N PHE A 113 7.18 -3.97 0.00
CA PHE A 113 6.72 -2.62 0.28
C PHE A 113 6.72 -1.80 -1.00
N CYS A 114 5.60 -1.20 -1.32
CA CYS A 114 5.43 -0.45 -2.55
C CYS A 114 4.93 0.97 -2.27
N THR A 115 5.47 1.93 -3.01
CA THR A 115 4.89 3.26 -3.09
C THR A 115 4.72 3.69 -4.55
N THR A 116 3.89 4.70 -4.77
CA THR A 116 3.73 5.30 -6.09
C THR A 116 4.57 6.58 -6.16
N ILE A 117 5.39 6.71 -7.19
CA ILE A 117 6.14 7.90 -7.55
C ILE A 117 5.66 8.35 -8.93
N GLU A 118 4.71 9.24 -8.96
CA GLU A 118 4.06 9.70 -10.20
C GLU A 118 4.95 10.65 -11.00
N THR A 119 5.84 11.35 -10.29
CA THR A 119 6.70 12.43 -10.78
C THR A 119 7.69 12.83 -9.68
N ASN A 120 8.70 13.59 -10.02
CA ASN A 120 9.55 14.32 -9.05
C ASN A 120 9.07 15.76 -8.77
N ARG A 121 8.00 16.19 -9.48
CA ARG A 121 7.39 17.51 -9.31
C ARG A 121 6.23 17.47 -8.31
N PHE A 122 5.85 18.63 -7.79
CA PHE A 122 4.73 18.75 -6.86
C PHE A 122 3.49 19.35 -7.54
N TYR A 123 2.40 18.59 -7.54
CA TYR A 123 1.09 18.96 -8.09
C TYR A 123 0.01 18.83 -7.00
N PRO A 124 -0.12 19.83 -6.10
CA PRO A 124 -1.02 19.72 -4.95
C PRO A 124 -2.49 19.51 -5.35
N GLU A 125 -2.94 20.12 -6.44
CA GLU A 125 -4.31 20.01 -6.95
C GLU A 125 -4.63 18.62 -7.53
N ILE A 126 -3.60 17.82 -7.81
CA ILE A 126 -3.74 16.45 -8.33
C ILE A 126 -3.53 15.43 -7.23
N MET A 127 -2.49 15.64 -6.41
CA MET A 127 -2.08 14.71 -5.34
C MET A 127 -2.92 14.87 -4.07
N ASN A 128 -3.56 16.04 -3.90
CA ASN A 128 -4.40 16.40 -2.76
C ASN A 128 -3.71 16.11 -1.41
N ASN A 129 -4.28 15.20 -0.59
CA ASN A 129 -3.78 14.90 0.76
C ASN A 129 -2.70 13.80 0.78
N ALA A 130 -2.18 13.37 -0.37
CA ALA A 130 -1.10 12.39 -0.38
C ALA A 130 0.21 13.03 0.12
N PRO A 131 1.04 12.34 0.92
CA PRO A 131 2.37 12.82 1.29
C PRO A 131 3.21 13.23 0.08
N LYS A 132 4.12 14.19 0.27
CA LYS A 132 5.01 14.65 -0.79
C LYS A 132 5.89 13.51 -1.30
N ILE A 133 6.29 13.58 -2.55
CA ILE A 133 7.12 12.55 -3.18
C ILE A 133 8.42 12.32 -2.41
N GLY A 134 9.13 13.38 -2.03
CA GLY A 134 10.36 13.27 -1.23
C GLY A 134 10.17 12.49 0.08
N GLU A 135 9.08 12.75 0.81
CA GLU A 135 8.76 12.01 2.05
C GLU A 135 8.51 10.52 1.79
N ARG A 136 7.95 10.18 0.62
CA ARG A 136 7.75 8.78 0.21
C ARG A 136 9.07 8.10 -0.12
N VAL A 137 9.96 8.80 -0.85
CA VAL A 137 11.30 8.32 -1.21
C VAL A 137 12.11 8.07 0.05
N GLU A 138 12.23 9.04 0.95
CA GLU A 138 12.95 8.92 2.22
C GLU A 138 12.49 7.71 3.05
N ALA A 139 11.16 7.52 3.15
CA ALA A 139 10.60 6.38 3.89
C ALA A 139 10.94 5.04 3.21
N MET A 140 10.88 4.97 1.88
CA MET A 140 11.23 3.75 1.15
C MET A 140 12.72 3.42 1.23
N GLU A 141 13.60 4.42 1.21
CA GLU A 141 15.03 4.24 1.46
C GLU A 141 15.31 3.68 2.86
N GLU A 142 14.61 4.19 3.88
CA GLU A 142 14.74 3.67 5.23
C GLU A 142 14.32 2.20 5.31
N ILE A 143 13.19 1.84 4.68
CA ILE A 143 12.70 0.47 4.60
C ILE A 143 13.72 -0.44 3.88
N ALA A 144 14.32 0.05 2.79
CA ALA A 144 15.35 -0.69 2.05
C ALA A 144 16.61 -0.88 2.89
N ARG A 145 17.06 0.15 3.64
CA ARG A 145 18.19 0.06 4.58
C ARG A 145 17.97 -0.97 5.70
N LEU A 146 16.72 -1.22 6.06
CA LEU A 146 16.34 -2.29 7.00
C LEU A 146 16.32 -3.69 6.33
N GLY A 147 16.79 -3.82 5.08
CA GLY A 147 16.88 -5.08 4.35
C GLY A 147 15.52 -5.62 3.90
N ARG A 148 14.53 -4.75 3.70
CA ARG A 148 13.20 -5.14 3.20
C ARG A 148 13.11 -5.02 1.69
N SER A 149 12.27 -5.86 1.08
CA SER A 149 11.98 -5.78 -0.35
C SER A 149 11.12 -4.55 -0.66
N THR A 150 11.61 -3.68 -1.52
CA THR A 150 10.91 -2.46 -1.93
C THR A 150 10.56 -2.47 -3.41
N MET A 151 9.51 -1.78 -3.79
CA MET A 151 9.06 -1.58 -5.16
C MET A 151 8.51 -0.17 -5.33
N VAL A 152 8.70 0.40 -6.50
CA VAL A 152 8.09 1.67 -6.91
C VAL A 152 7.18 1.43 -8.10
N THR A 153 6.04 2.11 -8.12
CA THR A 153 5.17 2.21 -9.29
C THR A 153 5.04 3.65 -9.73
N ALA A 154 4.94 3.88 -11.04
CA ALA A 154 4.70 5.20 -11.62
C ALA A 154 3.32 5.24 -12.30
N GLU A 155 2.26 5.23 -11.49
CA GLU A 155 0.87 5.15 -11.95
C GLU A 155 -0.03 6.17 -11.24
N PRO A 156 -0.45 7.23 -11.97
CA PRO A 156 -0.10 7.57 -13.35
C PRO A 156 1.34 8.10 -13.46
N LEU A 157 1.97 7.91 -14.62
CA LEU A 157 3.20 8.64 -14.92
C LEU A 157 2.82 10.05 -15.38
N MET A 158 3.27 11.04 -14.61
CA MET A 158 3.05 12.46 -14.87
C MET A 158 4.31 13.09 -15.50
N GLN A 159 4.25 14.36 -15.88
CA GLN A 159 5.44 15.07 -16.36
C GLN A 159 6.51 15.11 -15.26
N PHE A 160 7.75 14.78 -15.61
CA PHE A 160 8.88 14.67 -14.69
C PHE A 160 10.18 15.17 -15.32
N ASP A 161 11.17 15.44 -14.48
CA ASP A 161 12.54 15.76 -14.87
C ASP A 161 13.37 14.48 -14.77
N HIS A 162 13.91 14.05 -15.92
CA HIS A 162 14.44 12.69 -16.09
C HIS A 162 15.58 12.36 -15.09
N GLU A 163 16.57 13.23 -14.97
CA GLU A 163 17.74 12.97 -14.12
C GLU A 163 17.35 12.83 -12.64
N GLU A 164 16.48 13.72 -12.16
CA GLU A 164 16.00 13.70 -10.79
C GLU A 164 15.06 12.51 -10.54
N MET A 165 14.17 12.19 -11.48
CA MET A 165 13.25 11.06 -11.33
C MET A 165 14.01 9.73 -11.20
N VAL A 166 15.08 9.55 -11.96
CA VAL A 166 15.94 8.35 -11.86
C VAL A 166 16.58 8.23 -10.49
N SER A 167 16.90 9.33 -9.82
CA SER A 167 17.48 9.29 -8.47
C SER A 167 16.49 8.85 -7.38
N PHE A 168 15.18 8.84 -7.67
CA PHE A 168 14.11 8.42 -6.74
C PHE A 168 13.76 6.92 -6.84
N ILE A 169 14.31 6.21 -7.83
CA ILE A 169 13.98 4.81 -8.13
C ILE A 169 15.21 3.92 -7.95
#